data_184daa4a55ec362191a7186c78a37b9a
#
_entry.id   184daa4a55ec362191a7186c78a37b9a
#
_cell.length_a   1.000
_cell.length_b   1.000
_cell.length_c   1.000
_cell.angle_alpha   90.00
_cell.angle_beta   90.00
_cell.angle_gamma   90.00
#
_symmetry.space_group_name_H-M   'P 1'
#
loop_
_entity.id
_entity.type
_entity.pdbx_description
1 polymer ?
#
loop_
_entity_poly.entity_id
_entity_poly.type
_entity_poly.pdbx_seq_one_letter_code
_entity_poly.pdbx_strand_id
1 'polypeptide(L)'
;SKMLPVGVLATALSGIVEALTNGTDPGAGLTRFLVAGVLALAALFVTFLIQYKALYEATYRESANRRIRLAEVLRQLPLSFFGNRDLTDLTTTIMGDTETLEKAFSHFYPAMHGALISTALISAGMLLYDWRMALALLWVVPASLLMVYLSRRMEKRHIKKGLVTRRAATDAMQEVLECAPEIKACNQKARYIADLNRRLDEAERDTIRGELFTGSVVTAAQSFLKLGIATTVLTGVTLMSRGDLALIPFLMFLIAATRVYDPIGSMFANMAAVFACEVRIERMQEIENEKRMTGMTEYDPDGYDIRFEHVTFAYREKE
;
A
#
# COMPACT_ATOMS: atom_id res chain seq x y z
N SER A 1 10.39 -17.34 3.72
CA SER A 1 11.52 -17.44 2.76
C SER A 1 12.71 -16.55 3.16
N LYS A 2 12.50 -15.29 3.55
CA LYS A 2 13.59 -14.36 3.95
C LYS A 2 14.41 -14.82 5.16
N MET A 3 13.94 -15.80 5.91
CA MET A 3 14.63 -16.39 7.08
C MET A 3 15.62 -17.50 6.75
N LEU A 4 15.44 -18.19 5.63
CA LEU A 4 16.32 -19.28 5.23
C LEU A 4 17.80 -18.87 5.15
N PRO A 5 18.17 -17.72 4.52
CA PRO A 5 19.58 -17.30 4.47
C PRO A 5 20.13 -16.96 5.87
N VAL A 6 19.29 -16.40 6.76
CA VAL A 6 19.72 -16.06 8.13
C VAL A 6 19.97 -17.33 8.95
N GLY A 7 19.10 -18.34 8.80
CA GLY A 7 19.30 -19.63 9.44
C GLY A 7 20.57 -20.35 8.97
N VAL A 8 20.81 -20.36 7.64
CA VAL A 8 22.04 -20.95 7.07
C VAL A 8 23.30 -20.20 7.54
N LEU A 9 23.23 -18.87 7.59
CA LEU A 9 24.35 -18.04 8.03
C LEU A 9 24.62 -18.21 9.53
N ALA A 10 23.57 -18.31 10.35
CA ALA A 10 23.70 -18.56 11.78
C ALA A 10 24.31 -19.95 12.07
N THR A 11 23.84 -21.00 11.39
CA THR A 11 24.40 -22.35 11.53
C THR A 11 25.84 -22.44 10.99
N ALA A 12 26.19 -21.74 9.92
CA ALA A 12 27.54 -21.67 9.41
C ALA A 12 28.49 -20.96 10.41
N LEU A 13 28.04 -19.82 10.96
CA LEU A 13 28.81 -19.06 11.96
C LEU A 13 29.04 -19.89 13.25
N SER A 14 27.98 -20.54 13.76
CA SER A 14 28.12 -21.40 14.95
C SER A 14 29.07 -22.56 14.70
N GLY A 15 28.99 -23.20 13.52
CA GLY A 15 29.89 -24.29 13.14
C GLY A 15 31.37 -23.87 12.99
N ILE A 16 31.63 -22.67 12.44
CA ILE A 16 32.98 -22.11 12.33
C ILE A 16 33.55 -21.78 13.72
N VAL A 17 32.74 -21.17 14.58
CA VAL A 17 33.15 -20.83 15.95
C VAL A 17 33.45 -22.10 16.76
N GLU A 18 32.62 -23.14 16.63
CA GLU A 18 32.83 -24.44 17.31
C GLU A 18 34.10 -25.12 16.79
N ALA A 19 34.36 -25.09 15.48
CA ALA A 19 35.60 -25.62 14.89
C ALA A 19 36.85 -24.87 15.41
N LEU A 20 36.79 -23.54 15.52
CA LEU A 20 37.88 -22.71 16.05
C LEU A 20 38.14 -22.93 17.57
N THR A 21 37.06 -23.13 18.35
CA THR A 21 37.17 -23.41 19.79
C THR A 21 37.68 -24.81 20.09
N ASN A 22 37.33 -25.79 19.26
CA ASN A 22 37.73 -27.19 19.42
C ASN A 22 39.03 -27.54 18.68
N GLY A 23 39.69 -26.58 17.99
CA GLY A 23 40.92 -26.81 17.24
C GLY A 23 40.78 -27.76 16.06
N THR A 24 39.56 -27.95 15.54
CA THR A 24 39.30 -28.78 14.37
C THR A 24 39.37 -27.97 13.10
N ASP A 25 39.73 -28.59 11.96
CA ASP A 25 39.89 -27.91 10.69
C ASP A 25 38.55 -27.29 10.25
N PRO A 26 38.45 -25.94 10.13
CA PRO A 26 37.22 -25.27 9.66
C PRO A 26 36.77 -25.71 8.27
N GLY A 27 37.69 -26.29 7.46
CA GLY A 27 37.40 -26.76 6.10
C GLY A 27 36.54 -28.02 6.04
N ALA A 28 36.50 -28.85 7.07
CA ALA A 28 35.78 -30.13 7.07
C ALA A 28 34.25 -29.98 6.98
N GLY A 29 33.68 -28.82 7.34
CA GLY A 29 32.26 -28.49 7.21
C GLY A 29 31.88 -27.65 5.99
N LEU A 30 32.83 -27.09 5.28
CA LEU A 30 32.61 -26.08 4.22
C LEU A 30 31.71 -26.59 3.09
N THR A 31 31.91 -27.81 2.66
CA THR A 31 31.07 -28.45 1.62
C THR A 31 29.62 -28.62 2.04
N ARG A 32 29.35 -28.94 3.30
CA ARG A 32 27.98 -29.04 3.84
C ARG A 32 27.29 -27.69 3.87
N PHE A 33 28.01 -26.62 4.27
CA PHE A 33 27.47 -25.26 4.29
C PHE A 33 27.24 -24.71 2.88
N LEU A 34 28.12 -25.00 1.93
CA LEU A 34 27.94 -24.63 0.52
C LEU A 34 26.72 -25.32 -0.07
N VAL A 35 26.58 -26.63 0.13
CA VAL A 35 25.42 -27.38 -0.35
C VAL A 35 24.12 -26.88 0.30
N ALA A 36 24.10 -26.66 1.60
CA ALA A 36 22.95 -26.10 2.32
C ALA A 36 22.60 -24.69 1.79
N GLY A 37 23.61 -23.85 1.50
CA GLY A 37 23.45 -22.52 0.90
C GLY A 37 22.81 -22.57 -0.48
N VAL A 38 23.31 -23.47 -1.37
CA VAL A 38 22.76 -23.65 -2.71
C VAL A 38 21.32 -24.18 -2.65
N LEU A 39 21.03 -25.15 -1.78
CA LEU A 39 19.67 -25.67 -1.59
C LEU A 39 18.72 -24.58 -1.05
N ALA A 40 19.18 -23.77 -0.11
CA ALA A 40 18.41 -22.63 0.41
C ALA A 40 18.12 -21.59 -0.69
N LEU A 41 19.10 -21.29 -1.55
CA LEU A 41 18.91 -20.37 -2.69
C LEU A 41 17.92 -20.95 -3.71
N ALA A 42 18.04 -22.23 -4.04
CA ALA A 42 17.11 -22.91 -4.93
C ALA A 42 15.67 -22.90 -4.36
N ALA A 43 15.50 -23.21 -3.07
CA ALA A 43 14.21 -23.17 -2.38
C ALA A 43 13.62 -21.75 -2.36
N LEU A 44 14.45 -20.73 -2.15
CA LEU A 44 14.05 -19.33 -2.26
C LEU A 44 13.56 -18.99 -3.67
N PHE A 45 14.34 -19.35 -4.68
CA PHE A 45 13.98 -19.07 -6.07
C PHE A 45 12.65 -19.70 -6.47
N VAL A 46 12.45 -20.99 -6.14
CA VAL A 46 11.17 -21.68 -6.38
C VAL A 46 10.01 -21.00 -5.62
N THR A 47 10.23 -20.64 -4.36
CA THR A 47 9.21 -19.94 -3.56
C THR A 47 8.84 -18.59 -4.17
N PHE A 48 9.83 -17.82 -4.65
CA PHE A 48 9.58 -16.56 -5.34
C PHE A 48 8.83 -16.73 -6.65
N LEU A 49 9.16 -17.75 -7.46
CA LEU A 49 8.43 -18.05 -8.70
C LEU A 49 6.95 -18.37 -8.43
N ILE A 50 6.69 -19.23 -7.44
CA ILE A 50 5.32 -19.59 -7.05
C ILE A 50 4.58 -18.35 -6.53
N GLN A 51 5.21 -17.58 -5.67
CA GLN A 51 4.64 -16.34 -5.14
C GLN A 51 4.32 -15.35 -6.26
N TYR A 52 5.26 -15.13 -7.17
CA TYR A 52 5.11 -14.20 -8.28
C TYR A 52 3.92 -14.60 -9.17
N LYS A 53 3.90 -15.86 -9.63
CA LYS A 53 2.83 -16.37 -10.48
C LYS A 53 1.47 -16.27 -9.80
N ALA A 54 1.34 -16.78 -8.57
CA ALA A 54 0.06 -16.77 -7.84
C ALA A 54 -0.45 -15.35 -7.58
N LEU A 55 0.46 -14.42 -7.22
CA LEU A 55 0.10 -13.05 -6.89
C LEU A 55 -0.37 -12.29 -8.12
N TYR A 56 0.41 -12.29 -9.19
CA TYR A 56 0.09 -11.50 -10.38
C TYR A 56 -1.11 -12.05 -11.12
N GLU A 57 -1.21 -13.38 -11.28
CA GLU A 57 -2.36 -14.00 -11.93
C GLU A 57 -3.67 -13.67 -11.19
N ALA A 58 -3.68 -13.80 -9.86
CA ALA A 58 -4.86 -13.48 -9.05
C ALA A 58 -5.21 -11.99 -9.13
N THR A 59 -4.21 -11.09 -9.05
CA THR A 59 -4.43 -9.65 -9.05
C THR A 59 -4.97 -9.15 -10.39
N TYR A 60 -4.38 -9.58 -11.50
CA TYR A 60 -4.83 -9.14 -12.83
C TYR A 60 -6.21 -9.70 -13.17
N ARG A 61 -6.50 -10.94 -12.79
CA ARG A 61 -7.83 -11.53 -12.96
C ARG A 61 -8.89 -10.78 -12.16
N GLU A 62 -8.60 -10.46 -10.88
CA GLU A 62 -9.51 -9.69 -10.03
C GLU A 62 -9.71 -8.26 -10.56
N SER A 63 -8.65 -7.62 -11.05
CA SER A 63 -8.73 -6.29 -11.67
C SER A 63 -9.64 -6.29 -12.91
N ALA A 64 -9.51 -7.29 -13.78
CA ALA A 64 -10.38 -7.45 -14.94
C ALA A 64 -11.85 -7.69 -14.53
N ASN A 65 -12.08 -8.58 -13.56
CA ASN A 65 -13.41 -8.86 -13.03
C ASN A 65 -14.06 -7.62 -12.41
N ARG A 66 -13.29 -6.80 -11.72
CA ARG A 66 -13.78 -5.55 -11.11
C ARG A 66 -14.20 -4.53 -12.16
N ARG A 67 -13.43 -4.36 -13.25
CA ARG A 67 -13.81 -3.49 -14.38
C ARG A 67 -15.10 -3.96 -15.04
N ILE A 68 -15.24 -5.27 -15.27
CA ILE A 68 -16.45 -5.86 -15.83
C ILE A 68 -17.65 -5.64 -14.88
N ARG A 69 -17.46 -5.87 -13.57
CA ARG A 69 -18.52 -5.65 -12.57
C ARG A 69 -18.98 -4.20 -12.54
N LEU A 70 -18.05 -3.23 -12.51
CA LEU A 70 -18.40 -1.81 -12.52
C LEU A 70 -19.13 -1.41 -13.81
N ALA A 71 -18.69 -1.91 -14.97
CA ALA A 71 -19.39 -1.68 -16.24
C ALA A 71 -20.81 -2.27 -16.22
N GLU A 72 -21.00 -3.46 -15.65
CA GLU A 72 -22.30 -4.08 -15.51
C GLU A 72 -23.21 -3.31 -14.53
N VAL A 73 -22.66 -2.79 -13.44
CA VAL A 73 -23.39 -1.90 -12.52
C VAL A 73 -23.83 -0.64 -13.27
N LEU A 74 -22.94 0.01 -14.02
CA LEU A 74 -23.29 1.21 -14.80
C LEU A 74 -24.42 0.94 -15.80
N ARG A 75 -24.42 -0.22 -16.47
CA ARG A 75 -25.48 -0.62 -17.40
C ARG A 75 -26.86 -0.68 -16.72
N GLN A 76 -26.91 -0.94 -15.42
CA GLN A 76 -28.14 -1.06 -14.63
C GLN A 76 -28.56 0.26 -13.97
N LEU A 77 -27.76 1.33 -14.09
CA LEU A 77 -28.09 2.62 -13.48
C LEU A 77 -29.06 3.44 -14.36
N PRO A 78 -29.93 4.26 -13.75
CA PRO A 78 -30.88 5.09 -14.49
C PRO A 78 -30.16 6.23 -15.25
N LEU A 79 -30.77 6.71 -16.35
CA LEU A 79 -30.23 7.80 -17.16
C LEU A 79 -29.99 9.09 -16.35
N SER A 80 -30.78 9.32 -15.29
CA SER A 80 -30.60 10.46 -14.38
C SER A 80 -29.22 10.46 -13.69
N PHE A 81 -28.64 9.30 -13.46
CA PHE A 81 -27.29 9.16 -12.89
C PHE A 81 -26.24 9.78 -13.82
N PHE A 82 -26.33 9.48 -15.12
CA PHE A 82 -25.38 9.98 -16.12
C PHE A 82 -25.55 11.49 -16.40
N GLY A 83 -26.77 12.02 -16.23
CA GLY A 83 -27.00 13.47 -16.35
C GLY A 83 -26.41 14.31 -15.21
N ASN A 84 -26.09 13.69 -14.08
CA ASN A 84 -25.56 14.37 -12.89
C ASN A 84 -24.05 14.10 -12.66
N ARG A 85 -23.43 13.23 -13.44
CA ARG A 85 -22.00 12.87 -13.32
C ARG A 85 -21.28 13.03 -14.64
N ASP A 86 -20.04 13.51 -14.56
CA ASP A 86 -19.18 13.58 -15.72
C ASP A 86 -18.73 12.18 -16.16
N LEU A 87 -18.85 11.92 -17.47
CA LEU A 87 -18.43 10.66 -18.09
C LEU A 87 -16.93 10.43 -17.92
N THR A 88 -16.14 11.50 -17.93
CA THR A 88 -14.68 11.45 -17.70
C THR A 88 -14.37 10.97 -16.29
N ASP A 89 -15.12 11.43 -15.28
CA ASP A 89 -14.94 10.98 -13.88
C ASP A 89 -15.28 9.49 -13.73
N LEU A 90 -16.35 9.03 -14.37
CA LEU A 90 -16.72 7.60 -14.37
C LEU A 90 -15.65 6.73 -15.05
N THR A 91 -15.16 7.16 -16.21
CA THR A 91 -14.08 6.45 -16.91
C THR A 91 -12.81 6.41 -16.07
N THR A 92 -12.44 7.52 -15.43
CA THR A 92 -11.27 7.60 -14.54
C THR A 92 -11.43 6.66 -13.35
N THR A 93 -12.63 6.55 -12.78
CA THR A 93 -12.90 5.63 -11.67
C THR A 93 -12.77 4.17 -12.12
N ILE A 94 -13.33 3.79 -13.27
CA ILE A 94 -13.29 2.41 -13.75
C ILE A 94 -11.88 2.00 -14.18
N MET A 95 -11.16 2.85 -14.89
CA MET A 95 -9.86 2.51 -15.45
C MET A 95 -8.71 2.91 -14.52
N GLY A 96 -8.64 4.17 -14.12
CA GLY A 96 -7.50 4.73 -13.36
C GLY A 96 -7.49 4.31 -11.90
N ASP A 97 -8.64 4.36 -11.22
CA ASP A 97 -8.70 3.95 -9.82
C ASP A 97 -8.50 2.42 -9.69
N THR A 98 -9.04 1.62 -10.65
CA THR A 98 -8.81 0.18 -10.69
C THR A 98 -7.33 -0.16 -10.94
N GLU A 99 -6.62 0.57 -11.82
CA GLU A 99 -5.17 0.41 -12.03
C GLU A 99 -4.38 0.70 -10.76
N THR A 100 -4.78 1.73 -10.01
CA THR A 100 -4.12 2.07 -8.74
C THR A 100 -4.33 0.97 -7.70
N LEU A 101 -5.52 0.40 -7.61
CA LEU A 101 -5.81 -0.75 -6.74
C LEU A 101 -5.01 -1.99 -7.18
N GLU A 102 -4.90 -2.25 -8.48
CA GLU A 102 -4.10 -3.33 -9.03
C GLU A 102 -2.64 -3.23 -8.57
N LYS A 103 -2.02 -2.05 -8.66
CA LYS A 103 -0.66 -1.79 -8.15
C LYS A 103 -0.57 -2.00 -6.63
N ALA A 104 -1.59 -1.59 -5.89
CA ALA A 104 -1.62 -1.78 -4.45
C ALA A 104 -1.70 -3.25 -4.06
N PHE A 105 -2.58 -4.01 -4.68
CA PHE A 105 -2.76 -5.45 -4.39
C PHE A 105 -1.61 -6.31 -4.90
N SER A 106 -0.92 -5.90 -5.98
CA SER A 106 0.25 -6.63 -6.49
C SER A 106 1.53 -6.34 -5.70
N HIS A 107 1.69 -5.15 -5.11
CA HIS A 107 2.94 -4.74 -4.47
C HIS A 107 2.82 -4.43 -2.98
N PHE A 108 1.89 -3.53 -2.60
CA PHE A 108 1.87 -2.96 -1.25
C PHE A 108 1.24 -3.90 -0.21
N TYR A 109 0.09 -4.47 -0.50
CA TYR A 109 -0.60 -5.39 0.42
C TYR A 109 0.20 -6.66 0.72
N PRO A 110 0.77 -7.37 -0.28
CA PRO A 110 1.59 -8.55 -0.01
C PRO A 110 2.86 -8.22 0.77
N ALA A 111 3.51 -7.08 0.47
CA ALA A 111 4.68 -6.62 1.20
C ALA A 111 4.35 -6.34 2.67
N MET A 112 3.21 -5.70 2.94
CA MET A 112 2.74 -5.40 4.29
C MET A 112 2.44 -6.67 5.09
N HIS A 113 1.68 -7.61 4.53
CA HIS A 113 1.37 -8.88 5.21
C HIS A 113 2.62 -9.73 5.39
N GLY A 114 3.51 -9.76 4.39
CA GLY A 114 4.79 -10.43 4.48
C GLY A 114 5.69 -9.85 5.58
N ALA A 115 5.70 -8.53 5.74
CA ALA A 115 6.41 -7.84 6.81
C ALA A 115 5.86 -8.21 8.19
N LEU A 116 4.54 -8.19 8.37
CA LEU A 116 3.87 -8.52 9.64
C LEU A 116 4.13 -9.99 10.03
N ILE A 117 3.93 -10.93 9.12
CA ILE A 117 4.16 -12.36 9.37
C ILE A 117 5.64 -12.61 9.68
N SER A 118 6.55 -12.04 8.91
CA SER A 118 7.99 -12.18 9.12
C SER A 118 8.41 -11.64 10.48
N THR A 119 7.94 -10.43 10.82
CA THR A 119 8.21 -9.81 12.12
C THR A 119 7.66 -10.66 13.27
N ALA A 120 6.43 -11.17 13.16
CA ALA A 120 5.83 -12.01 14.20
C ALA A 120 6.62 -13.31 14.43
N LEU A 121 7.05 -13.97 13.35
CA LEU A 121 7.86 -15.19 13.43
C LEU A 121 9.23 -14.96 14.08
N ILE A 122 9.92 -13.89 13.65
CA ILE A 122 11.23 -13.52 14.24
C ILE A 122 11.04 -13.18 15.71
N SER A 123 10.04 -12.36 16.04
CA SER A 123 9.75 -11.92 17.39
C SER A 123 9.45 -13.10 18.32
N ALA A 124 8.67 -14.09 17.85
CA ALA A 124 8.40 -15.31 18.59
C ALA A 124 9.68 -16.10 18.86
N GLY A 125 10.53 -16.30 17.85
CA GLY A 125 11.83 -16.97 18.02
C GLY A 125 12.75 -16.25 19.01
N MET A 126 12.81 -14.91 18.95
CA MET A 126 13.59 -14.09 19.86
C MET A 126 13.10 -14.15 21.31
N LEU A 127 11.76 -14.13 21.51
CA LEU A 127 11.14 -14.25 22.84
C LEU A 127 11.43 -15.61 23.50
N LEU A 128 11.45 -16.67 22.70
CA LEU A 128 11.78 -18.01 23.19
C LEU A 128 13.25 -18.16 23.57
N TYR A 129 14.14 -17.40 22.93
CA TYR A 129 15.59 -17.47 23.20
C TYR A 129 15.99 -16.63 24.44
N ASP A 130 15.67 -15.33 24.42
CA ASP A 130 15.88 -14.42 25.55
C ASP A 130 14.82 -13.30 25.51
N TRP A 131 13.86 -13.40 26.44
CA TRP A 131 12.74 -12.44 26.51
C TRP A 131 13.18 -11.01 26.86
N ARG A 132 14.28 -10.85 27.61
CA ARG A 132 14.80 -9.53 28.02
C ARG A 132 15.31 -8.75 26.80
N MET A 133 16.15 -9.42 26.00
CA MET A 133 16.67 -8.85 24.76
C MET A 133 15.54 -8.62 23.74
N ALA A 134 14.61 -9.57 23.64
CA ALA A 134 13.47 -9.46 22.75
C ALA A 134 12.58 -8.27 23.11
N LEU A 135 12.26 -8.04 24.38
CA LEU A 135 11.50 -6.87 24.83
C LEU A 135 12.23 -5.56 24.56
N ALA A 136 13.55 -5.50 24.78
CA ALA A 136 14.38 -4.33 24.51
C ALA A 136 14.37 -3.96 23.02
N LEU A 137 14.17 -4.94 22.12
CA LEU A 137 14.09 -4.73 20.69
C LEU A 137 12.66 -4.41 20.23
N LEU A 138 11.65 -5.13 20.74
CA LEU A 138 10.31 -5.12 20.16
C LEU A 138 9.43 -3.97 20.62
N TRP A 139 9.68 -3.33 21.76
CA TRP A 139 8.80 -2.28 22.31
C TRP A 139 8.61 -1.08 21.36
N VAL A 140 9.58 -0.78 20.51
CA VAL A 140 9.51 0.31 19.53
C VAL A 140 8.55 0.00 18.37
N VAL A 141 8.29 -1.28 18.09
CA VAL A 141 7.41 -1.70 16.99
C VAL A 141 5.98 -1.27 17.22
N PRO A 142 5.30 -1.63 18.34
CA PRO A 142 3.93 -1.18 18.59
C PRO A 142 3.84 0.34 18.76
N ALA A 143 4.87 1.00 19.32
CA ALA A 143 4.89 2.44 19.46
C ALA A 143 4.97 3.17 18.11
N SER A 144 5.81 2.71 17.17
CA SER A 144 5.90 3.28 15.83
C SER A 144 4.66 2.98 14.98
N LEU A 145 4.06 1.79 15.12
CA LEU A 145 2.78 1.46 14.48
C LEU A 145 1.65 2.36 14.98
N LEU A 146 1.59 2.61 16.28
CA LEU A 146 0.62 3.52 16.89
C LEU A 146 0.77 4.95 16.34
N MET A 147 2.01 5.42 16.22
CA MET A 147 2.32 6.75 15.65
C MET A 147 1.77 6.89 14.23
N VAL A 148 2.02 5.91 13.35
CA VAL A 148 1.50 5.90 11.97
C VAL A 148 -0.02 5.76 11.96
N TYR A 149 -0.59 4.92 12.82
CA TYR A 149 -2.04 4.75 12.93
C TYR A 149 -2.75 6.06 13.34
N LEU A 150 -2.20 6.79 14.29
CA LEU A 150 -2.76 8.08 14.73
C LEU A 150 -2.70 9.15 13.62
N SER A 151 -1.70 9.11 12.74
CA SER A 151 -1.58 10.05 11.61
C SER A 151 -2.59 9.80 10.48
N ARG A 152 -3.16 8.58 10.39
CA ARG A 152 -4.06 8.13 9.30
C ARG A 152 -5.17 9.12 8.96
N ARG A 153 -5.81 9.70 9.99
CA ARG A 153 -6.94 10.62 9.80
C ARG A 153 -6.51 11.91 9.12
N MET A 154 -5.36 12.46 9.50
CA MET A 154 -4.81 13.67 8.88
C MET A 154 -4.33 13.39 7.47
N GLU A 155 -3.68 12.26 7.25
CA GLU A 155 -3.18 11.82 5.96
C GLU A 155 -4.31 11.64 4.94
N LYS A 156 -5.39 10.95 5.30
CA LYS A 156 -6.60 10.85 4.46
C LYS A 156 -7.19 12.23 4.12
N ARG A 157 -7.16 13.19 5.06
CA ARG A 157 -7.64 14.55 4.82
C ARG A 157 -6.77 15.26 3.77
N HIS A 158 -5.44 15.15 3.85
CA HIS A 158 -4.53 15.71 2.86
C HIS A 158 -4.71 15.09 1.48
N ILE A 159 -4.85 13.76 1.40
CA ILE A 159 -5.11 13.04 0.15
C ILE A 159 -6.43 13.53 -0.49
N LYS A 160 -7.52 13.57 0.27
CA LYS A 160 -8.83 14.05 -0.24
C LYS A 160 -8.75 15.50 -0.73
N LYS A 161 -8.08 16.38 0.02
CA LYS A 161 -7.89 17.78 -0.39
C LYS A 161 -7.08 17.90 -1.67
N GLY A 162 -5.95 17.19 -1.77
CA GLY A 162 -5.12 17.17 -2.98
C GLY A 162 -5.84 16.63 -4.22
N LEU A 163 -6.75 15.66 -4.05
CA LEU A 163 -7.60 15.19 -5.15
C LEU A 163 -8.57 16.28 -5.65
N VAL A 164 -9.17 17.04 -4.75
CA VAL A 164 -10.11 18.13 -5.11
C VAL A 164 -9.40 19.25 -5.87
N THR A 165 -8.25 19.73 -5.34
CA THR A 165 -7.50 20.81 -6.00
C THR A 165 -6.90 20.38 -7.34
N ARG A 166 -6.47 19.13 -7.45
CA ARG A 166 -5.96 18.55 -8.70
C ARG A 166 -7.06 18.47 -9.77
N ARG A 167 -8.29 18.06 -9.40
CA ARG A 167 -9.44 18.07 -10.31
C ARG A 167 -9.74 19.47 -10.80
N ALA A 168 -9.84 20.46 -9.90
CA ALA A 168 -10.10 21.85 -10.27
C ALA A 168 -9.04 22.42 -11.25
N ALA A 169 -7.78 21.98 -11.12
CA ALA A 169 -6.73 22.35 -12.07
C ALA A 169 -6.89 21.63 -13.43
N THR A 170 -7.30 20.36 -13.42
CA THR A 170 -7.57 19.60 -14.65
C THR A 170 -8.76 20.18 -15.40
N ASP A 171 -9.86 20.50 -14.69
CA ASP A 171 -11.07 21.10 -15.28
C ASP A 171 -10.74 22.46 -15.93
N ALA A 172 -9.93 23.29 -15.25
CA ALA A 172 -9.49 24.57 -15.82
C ALA A 172 -8.60 24.40 -17.06
N MET A 173 -7.75 23.36 -17.08
CA MET A 173 -6.94 23.04 -18.27
C MET A 173 -7.83 22.58 -19.42
N GLN A 174 -8.82 21.75 -19.15
CA GLN A 174 -9.79 21.29 -20.15
C GLN A 174 -10.57 22.48 -20.71
N GLU A 175 -11.09 23.38 -19.87
CA GLU A 175 -11.79 24.60 -20.29
C GLU A 175 -10.93 25.46 -21.23
N VAL A 176 -9.64 25.67 -20.88
CA VAL A 176 -8.71 26.44 -21.73
C VAL A 176 -8.48 25.76 -23.08
N LEU A 177 -8.44 24.43 -23.13
CA LEU A 177 -8.25 23.68 -24.37
C LEU A 177 -9.51 23.70 -25.25
N GLU A 178 -10.68 23.46 -24.66
CA GLU A 178 -11.97 23.44 -25.37
C GLU A 178 -12.35 24.83 -25.91
N CYS A 179 -12.15 25.86 -25.10
CA CYS A 179 -12.47 27.24 -25.47
C CYS A 179 -11.27 28.02 -26.12
N ALA A 180 -10.23 27.31 -26.55
CA ALA A 180 -9.03 27.96 -27.09
C ALA A 180 -9.29 28.88 -28.28
N PRO A 181 -10.16 28.54 -29.26
CA PRO A 181 -10.51 29.45 -30.35
C PRO A 181 -11.19 30.74 -29.87
N GLU A 182 -12.16 30.64 -28.97
CA GLU A 182 -12.93 31.73 -28.39
C GLU A 182 -12.04 32.65 -27.54
N ILE A 183 -11.19 32.05 -26.70
CA ILE A 183 -10.21 32.77 -25.87
C ILE A 183 -9.28 33.62 -26.73
N LYS A 184 -8.83 33.08 -27.88
CA LYS A 184 -8.01 33.80 -28.84
C LYS A 184 -8.81 34.89 -29.56
N ALA A 185 -10.01 34.61 -30.04
CA ALA A 185 -10.87 35.54 -30.73
C ALA A 185 -11.24 36.78 -29.87
N CYS A 186 -11.49 36.52 -28.56
CA CYS A 186 -11.82 37.55 -27.59
C CYS A 186 -10.60 38.22 -26.92
N ASN A 187 -9.38 37.84 -27.29
CA ASN A 187 -8.12 38.32 -26.69
C ASN A 187 -8.04 38.17 -25.15
N GLN A 188 -8.63 37.10 -24.63
CA GLN A 188 -8.69 36.83 -23.18
C GLN A 188 -7.59 35.88 -22.68
N LYS A 189 -6.58 35.58 -23.50
CA LYS A 189 -5.51 34.60 -23.18
C LYS A 189 -4.85 34.87 -21.83
N ALA A 190 -4.49 36.14 -21.56
CA ALA A 190 -3.79 36.48 -20.31
C ALA A 190 -4.60 36.15 -19.06
N ARG A 191 -5.91 36.40 -19.09
CA ARG A 191 -6.82 36.11 -17.94
C ARG A 191 -6.97 34.61 -17.69
N TYR A 192 -7.24 33.84 -18.75
CA TYR A 192 -7.44 32.39 -18.61
C TYR A 192 -6.14 31.68 -18.20
N ILE A 193 -5.00 32.05 -18.74
CA ILE A 193 -3.70 31.47 -18.31
C ILE A 193 -3.37 31.88 -16.88
N ALA A 194 -3.69 33.09 -16.43
CA ALA A 194 -3.48 33.49 -15.04
C ALA A 194 -4.35 32.67 -14.06
N ASP A 195 -5.63 32.43 -14.40
CA ASP A 195 -6.50 31.56 -13.57
C ASP A 195 -6.02 30.11 -13.55
N LEU A 196 -5.65 29.56 -14.71
CA LEU A 196 -5.07 28.21 -14.80
C LEU A 196 -3.82 28.09 -13.93
N ASN A 197 -2.87 29.02 -14.05
CA ASN A 197 -1.65 29.00 -13.24
C ASN A 197 -1.97 29.06 -11.74
N ARG A 198 -2.92 29.91 -11.32
CA ARG A 198 -3.35 29.99 -9.92
C ARG A 198 -3.87 28.63 -9.41
N ARG A 199 -4.71 27.94 -10.18
CA ARG A 199 -5.24 26.61 -9.82
C ARG A 199 -4.16 25.54 -9.80
N LEU A 200 -3.21 25.59 -10.74
CA LEU A 200 -2.06 24.70 -10.75
C LEU A 200 -1.17 24.92 -9.51
N ASP A 201 -0.88 26.19 -9.17
CA ASP A 201 -0.12 26.54 -7.97
C ASP A 201 -0.81 26.09 -6.67
N GLU A 202 -2.15 26.19 -6.59
CA GLU A 202 -2.93 25.69 -5.46
C GLU A 202 -2.83 24.16 -5.35
N ALA A 203 -2.97 23.43 -6.45
CA ALA A 203 -2.84 21.98 -6.50
C ALA A 203 -1.42 21.52 -6.12
N GLU A 204 -0.39 22.22 -6.63
CA GLU A 204 1.00 21.94 -6.29
C GLU A 204 1.28 22.16 -4.80
N ARG A 205 0.86 23.29 -4.22
CA ARG A 205 1.02 23.59 -2.79
C ARG A 205 0.36 22.55 -1.89
N ASP A 206 -0.86 22.12 -2.24
CA ASP A 206 -1.57 21.11 -1.46
C ASP A 206 -0.90 19.73 -1.61
N THR A 207 -0.37 19.40 -2.78
CA THR A 207 0.42 18.18 -3.01
C THR A 207 1.71 18.22 -2.17
N ILE A 208 2.49 19.31 -2.24
CA ILE A 208 3.72 19.47 -1.46
C ILE A 208 3.44 19.35 0.05
N ARG A 209 2.38 19.99 0.55
CA ARG A 209 2.01 19.89 1.98
C ARG A 209 1.63 18.46 2.39
N GLY A 210 0.90 17.76 1.54
CA GLY A 210 0.55 16.36 1.75
C GLY A 210 1.78 15.46 1.81
N GLU A 211 2.67 15.59 0.81
CA GLU A 211 3.93 14.82 0.73
C GLU A 211 4.87 15.11 1.91
N LEU A 212 5.04 16.38 2.29
CA LEU A 212 5.85 16.75 3.46
C LEU A 212 5.27 16.17 4.75
N PHE A 213 3.96 16.20 4.93
CA PHE A 213 3.31 15.62 6.12
C PHE A 213 3.55 14.10 6.16
N THR A 214 3.23 13.39 5.08
CA THR A 214 3.41 11.94 4.95
C THR A 214 4.87 11.55 5.16
N GLY A 215 5.79 12.22 4.45
CA GLY A 215 7.22 11.98 4.57
C GLY A 215 7.75 12.21 5.98
N SER A 216 7.29 13.28 6.66
CA SER A 216 7.67 13.57 8.05
C SER A 216 7.22 12.48 9.01
N VAL A 217 5.98 12.01 8.91
CA VAL A 217 5.43 10.95 9.76
C VAL A 217 6.18 9.63 9.53
N VAL A 218 6.39 9.26 8.26
CA VAL A 218 7.10 8.03 7.90
C VAL A 218 8.55 8.07 8.40
N THR A 219 9.25 9.17 8.16
CA THR A 219 10.65 9.34 8.59
C THR A 219 10.76 9.34 10.11
N ALA A 220 9.84 9.99 10.83
CA ALA A 220 9.81 9.98 12.28
C ALA A 220 9.55 8.56 12.82
N ALA A 221 8.60 7.80 12.25
CA ALA A 221 8.33 6.43 12.65
C ALA A 221 9.53 5.49 12.38
N GLN A 222 10.19 5.63 11.21
CA GLN A 222 11.39 4.87 10.88
C GLN A 222 12.58 5.23 11.79
N SER A 223 12.72 6.51 12.14
CA SER A 223 13.76 6.97 13.08
C SER A 223 13.50 6.44 14.49
N PHE A 224 12.23 6.39 14.89
CA PHE A 224 11.83 5.81 16.18
C PHE A 224 12.16 4.32 16.26
N LEU A 225 11.95 3.55 15.17
CA LEU A 225 12.38 2.14 15.14
C LEU A 225 13.87 1.96 15.43
N LYS A 226 14.73 2.89 14.99
CA LYS A 226 16.17 2.80 15.23
C LYS A 226 16.54 2.96 16.70
N LEU A 227 15.69 3.57 17.54
CA LEU A 227 15.88 3.62 18.99
C LEU A 227 15.88 2.22 19.62
N GLY A 228 15.16 1.26 19.00
CA GLY A 228 15.19 -0.12 19.43
C GLY A 228 16.56 -0.78 19.32
N ILE A 229 17.41 -0.37 18.36
CA ILE A 229 18.79 -0.84 18.29
C ILE A 229 19.57 -0.32 19.51
N ALA A 230 19.42 0.95 19.86
CA ALA A 230 20.10 1.55 21.01
C ALA A 230 19.69 0.85 22.32
N THR A 231 18.39 0.60 22.53
CA THR A 231 17.91 -0.13 23.72
C THR A 231 18.39 -1.57 23.75
N THR A 232 18.46 -2.24 22.59
CA THR A 232 19.01 -3.61 22.47
C THR A 232 20.50 -3.63 22.82
N VAL A 233 21.29 -2.65 22.34
CA VAL A 233 22.71 -2.54 22.67
C VAL A 233 22.89 -2.31 24.16
N LEU A 234 22.18 -1.36 24.76
CA LEU A 234 22.29 -1.06 26.20
C LEU A 234 21.94 -2.29 27.07
N THR A 235 20.84 -2.96 26.73
CA THR A 235 20.43 -4.19 27.44
C THR A 235 21.45 -5.32 27.26
N GLY A 236 21.92 -5.50 26.01
CA GLY A 236 22.90 -6.53 25.70
C GLY A 236 24.23 -6.34 26.43
N VAL A 237 24.74 -5.12 26.44
CA VAL A 237 25.99 -4.78 27.18
C VAL A 237 25.80 -5.01 28.69
N THR A 238 24.64 -4.63 29.25
CA THR A 238 24.37 -4.87 30.68
C THR A 238 24.25 -6.34 31.02
N LEU A 239 23.64 -7.15 30.17
CA LEU A 239 23.55 -8.61 30.38
C LEU A 239 24.92 -9.29 30.20
N MET A 240 25.71 -8.85 29.23
CA MET A 240 27.10 -9.36 29.06
C MET A 240 27.97 -9.02 30.24
N SER A 241 27.89 -7.82 30.80
CA SER A 241 28.66 -7.43 31.98
C SER A 241 28.32 -8.22 33.24
N ARG A 242 27.09 -8.76 33.30
CA ARG A 242 26.63 -9.68 34.37
C ARG A 242 27.01 -11.14 34.12
N GLY A 243 27.49 -11.48 32.94
CA GLY A 243 27.78 -12.85 32.54
C GLY A 243 26.55 -13.65 32.09
N ASP A 244 25.37 -13.01 31.97
CA ASP A 244 24.10 -13.66 31.62
C ASP A 244 23.95 -13.88 30.09
N LEU A 245 24.75 -13.21 29.26
CA LEU A 245 24.67 -13.28 27.81
C LEU A 245 26.05 -13.39 27.17
N ALA A 246 26.24 -14.33 26.26
CA ALA A 246 27.47 -14.46 25.47
C ALA A 246 27.47 -13.49 24.27
N LEU A 247 28.66 -13.20 23.73
CA LEU A 247 28.85 -12.28 22.62
C LEU A 247 28.07 -12.72 21.34
N ILE A 248 28.08 -14.01 21.03
CA ILE A 248 27.46 -14.52 19.80
C ILE A 248 25.94 -14.31 19.80
N PRO A 249 25.16 -14.70 20.82
CA PRO A 249 23.76 -14.33 20.92
C PRO A 249 23.49 -12.84 20.83
N PHE A 250 24.30 -12.01 21.46
CA PHE A 250 24.17 -10.55 21.36
C PHE A 250 24.24 -10.06 19.89
N LEU A 251 25.27 -10.52 19.15
CA LEU A 251 25.41 -10.19 17.73
C LEU A 251 24.22 -10.70 16.88
N MET A 252 23.72 -11.90 17.21
CA MET A 252 22.52 -12.44 16.54
C MET A 252 21.27 -11.57 16.78
N PHE A 253 21.10 -11.02 17.98
CA PHE A 253 20.01 -10.05 18.25
C PHE A 253 20.18 -8.76 17.45
N LEU A 254 21.39 -8.25 17.27
CA LEU A 254 21.63 -7.06 16.44
C LEU A 254 21.31 -7.32 14.95
N ILE A 255 21.69 -8.48 14.43
CA ILE A 255 21.32 -8.88 13.06
C ILE A 255 19.81 -9.05 12.95
N ALA A 256 19.17 -9.69 13.94
CA ALA A 256 17.72 -9.85 13.97
C ALA A 256 16.98 -8.51 14.03
N ALA A 257 17.54 -7.48 14.71
CA ALA A 257 16.98 -6.14 14.76
C ALA A 257 16.77 -5.54 13.35
N THR A 258 17.77 -5.64 12.48
CA THR A 258 17.66 -5.13 11.10
C THR A 258 16.60 -5.91 10.32
N ARG A 259 16.50 -7.23 10.53
CA ARG A 259 15.51 -8.09 9.88
C ARG A 259 14.08 -7.84 10.34
N VAL A 260 13.89 -7.31 11.53
CA VAL A 260 12.59 -6.87 12.07
C VAL A 260 12.23 -5.47 11.57
N TYR A 261 13.18 -4.53 11.63
CA TYR A 261 12.90 -3.12 11.38
C TYR A 261 12.80 -2.76 9.89
N ASP A 262 13.62 -3.36 9.02
CA ASP A 262 13.60 -3.04 7.58
C ASP A 262 12.25 -3.33 6.91
N PRO A 263 11.60 -4.51 7.13
CA PRO A 263 10.27 -4.75 6.58
C PRO A 263 9.20 -3.81 7.13
N ILE A 264 9.27 -3.44 8.41
CA ILE A 264 8.33 -2.50 9.04
C ILE A 264 8.55 -1.09 8.48
N GLY A 265 9.80 -0.65 8.33
CA GLY A 265 10.14 0.63 7.72
C GLY A 265 9.64 0.72 6.28
N SER A 266 9.77 -0.34 5.49
CA SER A 266 9.19 -0.42 4.15
C SER A 266 7.66 -0.39 4.17
N MET A 267 7.03 -1.03 5.16
CA MET A 267 5.58 -0.98 5.36
C MET A 267 5.12 0.46 5.61
N PHE A 268 5.81 1.22 6.47
CA PHE A 268 5.47 2.63 6.71
C PHE A 268 5.58 3.47 5.45
N ALA A 269 6.61 3.28 4.62
CA ALA A 269 6.76 3.98 3.35
C ALA A 269 5.60 3.73 2.37
N ASN A 270 4.98 2.55 2.44
CA ASN A 270 3.85 2.18 1.58
C ASN A 270 2.47 2.52 2.17
N MET A 271 2.39 2.98 3.43
CA MET A 271 1.11 3.27 4.09
C MET A 271 0.31 4.36 3.41
N ALA A 272 0.96 5.40 2.89
CA ALA A 272 0.29 6.46 2.12
C ALA A 272 -0.43 5.91 0.88
N ALA A 273 0.21 4.98 0.15
CA ALA A 273 -0.38 4.32 -0.99
C ALA A 273 -1.59 3.46 -0.59
N VAL A 274 -1.53 2.77 0.56
CA VAL A 274 -2.65 2.00 1.11
C VAL A 274 -3.82 2.92 1.48
N PHE A 275 -3.57 4.05 2.15
CA PHE A 275 -4.64 5.03 2.48
C PHE A 275 -5.25 5.67 1.23
N ALA A 276 -4.44 5.93 0.20
CA ALA A 276 -4.95 6.40 -1.09
C ALA A 276 -5.86 5.36 -1.77
N CYS A 277 -5.60 4.06 -1.60
CA CYS A 277 -6.46 3.01 -2.11
C CYS A 277 -7.82 2.96 -1.40
N GLU A 278 -7.86 3.20 -0.07
CA GLU A 278 -9.13 3.27 0.66
C GLU A 278 -10.05 4.37 0.11
N VAL A 279 -9.51 5.54 -0.22
CA VAL A 279 -10.28 6.63 -0.82
C VAL A 279 -10.85 6.24 -2.19
N ARG A 280 -10.09 5.48 -2.99
CA ARG A 280 -10.55 5.00 -4.29
C ARG A 280 -11.60 3.89 -4.18
N ILE A 281 -11.44 3.01 -3.19
CA ILE A 281 -12.46 1.98 -2.87
C ILE A 281 -13.77 2.65 -2.45
N GLU A 282 -13.71 3.68 -1.59
CA GLU A 282 -14.90 4.45 -1.19
C GLU A 282 -15.65 4.99 -2.43
N ARG A 283 -14.95 5.57 -3.40
CA ARG A 283 -15.55 6.07 -4.66
C ARG A 283 -16.19 4.97 -5.53
N MET A 284 -15.54 3.82 -5.65
CA MET A 284 -16.12 2.69 -6.39
C MET A 284 -17.37 2.16 -5.70
N GLN A 285 -17.35 2.08 -4.36
CA GLN A 285 -18.50 1.66 -3.56
C GLN A 285 -19.68 2.65 -3.69
N GLU A 286 -19.42 3.94 -3.83
CA GLU A 286 -20.47 4.92 -4.13
C GLU A 286 -21.22 4.57 -5.42
N ILE A 287 -20.50 4.16 -6.48
CA ILE A 287 -21.11 3.73 -7.74
C ILE A 287 -21.85 2.39 -7.58
N GLU A 288 -21.22 1.42 -6.91
CA GLU A 288 -21.80 0.08 -6.71
C GLU A 288 -23.09 0.10 -5.87
N ASN A 289 -23.19 1.06 -4.93
CA ASN A 289 -24.34 1.22 -4.02
C ASN A 289 -25.46 2.10 -4.57
N GLU A 290 -25.29 2.70 -5.75
CA GLU A 290 -26.33 3.51 -6.37
C GLU A 290 -27.59 2.67 -6.69
N LYS A 291 -28.75 3.33 -6.62
CA LYS A 291 -30.04 2.69 -6.86
C LYS A 291 -30.15 2.27 -8.33
N ARG A 292 -30.24 0.97 -8.54
CA ARG A 292 -30.37 0.39 -9.89
C ARG A 292 -31.77 0.57 -10.43
N MET A 293 -31.90 0.55 -11.76
CA MET A 293 -33.22 0.47 -12.41
C MET A 293 -33.92 -0.81 -11.98
N THR A 294 -35.21 -0.68 -11.69
CA THR A 294 -36.12 -1.80 -11.40
C THR A 294 -37.10 -1.92 -12.55
N GLY A 295 -37.42 -3.13 -12.95
CA GLY A 295 -38.35 -3.37 -14.02
C GLY A 295 -38.33 -4.84 -14.46
N MET A 296 -39.10 -5.15 -15.50
CA MET A 296 -39.13 -6.48 -16.12
C MET A 296 -37.80 -6.71 -16.85
N THR A 297 -37.22 -7.89 -16.69
CA THR A 297 -35.99 -8.31 -17.39
C THR A 297 -36.24 -8.95 -18.73
N GLU A 298 -37.46 -9.49 -18.93
CA GLU A 298 -37.93 -10.04 -20.18
C GLU A 298 -39.10 -9.23 -20.64
N TYR A 299 -39.09 -8.80 -21.90
CA TYR A 299 -40.11 -8.04 -22.54
C TYR A 299 -40.69 -8.84 -23.72
N ASP A 300 -41.90 -9.39 -23.53
CA ASP A 300 -42.65 -10.10 -24.57
C ASP A 300 -43.96 -9.33 -24.81
N PRO A 301 -43.98 -8.37 -25.77
CA PRO A 301 -45.13 -7.51 -26.00
C PRO A 301 -46.16 -8.20 -26.86
N ASP A 302 -47.43 -8.11 -26.46
CA ASP A 302 -48.58 -8.50 -27.23
C ASP A 302 -48.92 -7.53 -28.41
N GLY A 303 -47.93 -6.80 -28.90
CA GLY A 303 -48.04 -5.80 -29.96
C GLY A 303 -47.01 -4.72 -29.86
N TYR A 304 -47.05 -3.73 -30.76
CA TYR A 304 -46.09 -2.64 -30.84
C TYR A 304 -46.68 -1.28 -30.42
N ASP A 305 -47.88 -1.26 -29.87
CA ASP A 305 -48.56 -0.05 -29.43
C ASP A 305 -47.95 0.44 -28.10
N ILE A 306 -47.60 1.72 -28.03
CA ILE A 306 -47.09 2.37 -26.81
C ILE A 306 -48.22 3.26 -26.27
N ARG A 307 -48.74 2.94 -25.07
CA ARG A 307 -49.83 3.69 -24.43
C ARG A 307 -49.32 4.31 -23.12
N PHE A 308 -49.47 5.61 -22.96
CA PHE A 308 -49.20 6.34 -21.71
C PHE A 308 -50.53 6.73 -21.07
N GLU A 309 -50.80 6.21 -19.87
CA GLU A 309 -51.98 6.55 -19.08
C GLU A 309 -51.55 7.14 -17.75
N HIS A 310 -51.87 8.40 -17.52
CA HIS A 310 -51.56 9.13 -16.27
C HIS A 310 -50.09 9.05 -15.83
N VAL A 311 -49.17 9.08 -16.75
CA VAL A 311 -47.73 8.98 -16.47
C VAL A 311 -47.15 10.35 -16.08
N THR A 312 -46.61 10.45 -14.86
CA THR A 312 -45.83 11.60 -14.42
C THR A 312 -44.40 11.16 -14.25
N PHE A 313 -43.47 11.87 -14.84
CA PHE A 313 -42.03 11.59 -14.73
C PHE A 313 -41.26 12.84 -14.31
N ALA A 314 -40.35 12.69 -13.35
CA ALA A 314 -39.43 13.73 -12.96
C ALA A 314 -38.04 13.14 -12.71
N TYR A 315 -36.97 13.82 -13.16
CA TYR A 315 -35.59 13.43 -12.89
C TYR A 315 -35.14 13.69 -11.44
N ARG A 316 -35.88 14.58 -10.74
CA ARG A 316 -35.68 14.88 -9.32
C ARG A 316 -37.03 14.91 -8.64
N GLU A 317 -37.14 14.23 -7.49
CA GLU A 317 -38.28 14.52 -6.60
C GLU A 317 -38.14 15.99 -6.20
N LYS A 318 -39.20 16.78 -6.46
CA LYS A 318 -39.27 18.15 -5.95
C LYS A 318 -39.28 18.07 -4.42
N GLU A 319 -38.28 18.69 -3.78
CA GLU A 319 -38.42 19.09 -2.39
C GLU A 319 -39.65 19.96 -2.18
#